data_9e3861654df58664ee3fb4c46a74ad08
#
_entry.id   9e3861654df58664ee3fb4c46a74ad08
#
_cell.length_a   1.000
_cell.length_b   1.000
_cell.length_c   1.000
_cell.angle_alpha   90.00
_cell.angle_beta   90.00
_cell.angle_gamma   90.00
#
_symmetry.space_group_name_H-M   'P 1'
#
loop_
_entity.id
_entity.type
_entity.pdbx_description
1 polymer ?
#
loop_
_entity_poly.entity_id
_entity_poly.type
_entity_poly.pdbx_seq_one_letter_code
_entity_poly.pdbx_strand_id
1 'polypeptide(L)'
;MNHNTKDGKYEEGICESMRFGSPYTPGAGAVPTYLAGRDELLENAEKSINALVKGYPQQSVVYYGLRGVGKTVLLNAIEEKADLLNILYVHIEVAEKRSFLQQISSYSKQLIHNMSAYEKAKAFAQKAMGILQAFSITYNPNDQTFSAGLSESPAYITTGLLADDLTDLFVQMGKTAVKAGVSICFFIDEIQYMKDNEMEALINAIHRVSQLRLPIMIYGAGLPKVLQIFGSVKTYSERLFKFIPVA
;
A
#
# COMPACT_ATOMS: atom_id res chain seq x y z
N MET A 1 -17.55 76.11 39.35
CA MET A 1 -16.98 75.17 40.34
C MET A 1 -16.89 73.82 39.72
N ASN A 2 -15.67 73.41 39.54
CA ASN A 2 -15.30 72.18 38.79
C ASN A 2 -15.57 70.91 39.59
N HIS A 3 -16.13 69.90 38.96
CA HIS A 3 -15.80 68.51 39.32
C HIS A 3 -15.56 67.65 38.08
N ASN A 4 -14.34 67.31 37.99
CA ASN A 4 -13.75 66.37 37.07
C ASN A 4 -14.05 64.96 37.53
N THR A 5 -14.69 64.11 36.75
CA THR A 5 -14.76 62.66 36.97
C THR A 5 -14.07 61.99 35.77
N LYS A 6 -12.96 61.33 36.08
CA LYS A 6 -12.20 60.51 35.17
C LYS A 6 -12.95 59.21 34.85
N ASP A 7 -13.24 59.03 33.59
CA ASP A 7 -13.71 57.74 33.03
C ASP A 7 -12.55 56.76 32.98
N GLY A 8 -12.63 55.72 33.80
CA GLY A 8 -11.78 54.56 33.75
C GLY A 8 -12.27 53.61 32.63
N LYS A 9 -11.57 53.59 31.52
CA LYS A 9 -11.73 52.53 30.52
C LYS A 9 -11.14 51.23 31.05
N TYR A 10 -12.00 50.28 31.34
CA TYR A 10 -11.59 48.88 31.51
C TYR A 10 -11.37 48.33 30.11
N GLU A 11 -10.12 47.98 29.77
CA GLU A 11 -9.80 47.15 28.65
C GLU A 11 -10.35 45.75 28.94
N GLU A 12 -11.39 45.38 28.20
CA GLU A 12 -11.82 43.99 28.13
C GLU A 12 -10.74 43.20 27.37
N GLY A 13 -9.88 42.51 28.13
CA GLY A 13 -8.98 41.51 27.59
C GLY A 13 -9.79 40.40 26.93
N ILE A 14 -9.73 40.33 25.63
CA ILE A 14 -10.27 39.22 24.82
C ILE A 14 -9.53 37.96 25.24
N CYS A 15 -10.12 37.19 26.12
CA CYS A 15 -9.70 35.82 26.40
C CYS A 15 -10.06 34.98 25.18
N GLU A 16 -9.16 34.93 24.18
CA GLU A 16 -9.22 33.92 23.15
C GLU A 16 -9.18 32.54 23.83
N SER A 17 -10.36 31.95 24.01
CA SER A 17 -10.48 30.57 24.40
C SER A 17 -9.84 29.73 23.28
N MET A 18 -8.58 29.35 23.48
CA MET A 18 -7.95 28.26 22.72
C MET A 18 -8.85 27.03 22.87
N ARG A 19 -9.73 26.80 21.90
CA ARG A 19 -10.43 25.54 21.77
C ARG A 19 -9.38 24.52 21.37
N PHE A 20 -8.81 23.86 22.35
CA PHE A 20 -8.07 22.63 22.11
C PHE A 20 -9.08 21.62 21.57
N GLY A 21 -9.16 21.54 20.23
CA GLY A 21 -9.86 20.44 19.59
C GLY A 21 -9.26 19.13 20.12
N SER A 22 -10.09 18.19 20.52
CA SER A 22 -9.61 16.87 20.93
C SER A 22 -8.68 16.33 19.82
N PRO A 23 -7.45 15.91 20.14
CA PRO A 23 -6.58 15.28 19.15
C PRO A 23 -7.10 13.92 18.66
N TYR A 24 -8.17 13.44 19.30
CA TYR A 24 -8.83 12.18 18.96
C TYR A 24 -10.01 12.47 18.02
N THR A 25 -9.86 12.10 16.76
CA THR A 25 -10.97 12.06 15.78
C THR A 25 -11.56 10.65 15.81
N PRO A 26 -12.78 10.46 16.35
CA PRO A 26 -13.45 9.16 16.32
C PRO A 26 -13.89 8.87 14.87
N GLY A 27 -13.23 7.93 14.23
CA GLY A 27 -13.56 7.47 12.88
C GLY A 27 -12.72 6.23 12.55
N ALA A 28 -13.32 5.21 11.93
CA ALA A 28 -12.57 4.04 11.49
C ALA A 28 -11.60 4.44 10.36
N GLY A 29 -10.29 4.43 10.64
CA GLY A 29 -9.24 4.71 9.65
C GLY A 29 -8.98 6.18 9.34
N ALA A 30 -9.68 7.14 9.98
CA ALA A 30 -9.36 8.56 9.81
C ALA A 30 -7.98 8.87 10.42
N VAL A 31 -7.12 9.54 9.65
CA VAL A 31 -5.82 9.99 10.14
C VAL A 31 -6.05 11.16 11.10
N PRO A 32 -5.70 11.04 12.39
CA PRO A 32 -5.78 12.16 13.33
C PRO A 32 -4.72 13.20 12.96
N THR A 33 -4.95 14.45 13.35
CA THR A 33 -4.01 15.56 13.11
C THR A 33 -2.61 15.30 13.69
N TYR A 34 -2.51 14.43 14.69
CA TYR A 34 -1.25 13.99 15.28
C TYR A 34 -1.32 12.51 15.68
N LEU A 35 -0.39 11.72 15.16
CA LEU A 35 -0.20 10.30 15.47
C LEU A 35 0.83 10.17 16.60
N ALA A 36 0.39 10.33 17.83
CA ALA A 36 1.26 10.27 19.01
C ALA A 36 2.11 8.99 19.02
N GLY A 37 3.45 9.14 19.17
CA GLY A 37 4.38 8.02 19.26
C GLY A 37 4.62 7.25 17.94
N ARG A 38 4.23 7.81 16.80
CA ARG A 38 4.43 7.19 15.47
C ARG A 38 5.43 7.94 14.58
N ASP A 39 6.00 9.03 15.08
CA ASP A 39 6.91 9.89 14.31
C ASP A 39 8.09 9.11 13.72
N GLU A 40 8.73 8.25 14.52
CA GLU A 40 9.84 7.40 14.05
C GLU A 40 9.42 6.41 12.96
N LEU A 41 8.21 5.80 13.09
CA LEU A 41 7.69 4.87 12.10
C LEU A 41 7.40 5.57 10.78
N LEU A 42 6.81 6.76 10.83
CA LEU A 42 6.51 7.60 9.66
C LEU A 42 7.80 8.09 9.00
N GLU A 43 8.78 8.56 9.77
CA GLU A 43 10.07 8.99 9.26
C GLU A 43 10.83 7.83 8.56
N ASN A 44 10.84 6.64 9.17
CA ASN A 44 11.46 5.46 8.59
C ASN A 44 10.75 5.01 7.31
N ALA A 45 9.41 5.08 7.26
CA ALA A 45 8.64 4.79 6.05
C ALA A 45 8.97 5.80 4.95
N GLU A 46 8.99 7.10 5.26
CA GLU A 46 9.32 8.15 4.30
C GLU A 46 10.75 8.00 3.75
N LYS A 47 11.73 7.66 4.60
CA LYS A 47 13.11 7.35 4.18
C LYS A 47 13.15 6.16 3.20
N SER A 48 12.40 5.09 3.50
CA SER A 48 12.34 3.90 2.63
C SER A 48 11.66 4.21 1.29
N ILE A 49 10.58 4.98 1.30
CA ILE A 49 9.89 5.42 0.08
C ILE A 49 10.81 6.30 -0.76
N ASN A 50 11.48 7.28 -0.16
CA ASN A 50 12.45 8.13 -0.85
C ASN A 50 13.62 7.34 -1.46
N ALA A 51 14.09 6.31 -0.77
CA ALA A 51 15.15 5.43 -1.27
C ALA A 51 14.63 4.60 -2.47
N LEU A 52 13.39 4.08 -2.40
CA LEU A 52 12.76 3.36 -3.50
C LEU A 52 12.64 4.24 -4.77
N VAL A 53 12.20 5.49 -4.61
CA VAL A 53 12.12 6.47 -5.72
C VAL A 53 13.47 6.70 -6.37
N LYS A 54 14.54 6.73 -5.59
CA LYS A 54 15.93 6.86 -6.06
C LYS A 54 16.50 5.58 -6.68
N GLY A 55 15.71 4.50 -6.77
CA GLY A 55 16.12 3.22 -7.34
C GLY A 55 16.92 2.32 -6.40
N TYR A 56 16.96 2.62 -5.10
CA TYR A 56 17.58 1.75 -4.11
C TYR A 56 16.58 0.69 -3.63
N PRO A 57 16.89 -0.61 -3.75
CA PRO A 57 16.04 -1.68 -3.26
C PRO A 57 15.72 -1.51 -1.78
N GLN A 58 14.46 -1.69 -1.41
CA GLN A 58 13.98 -1.61 -0.04
C GLN A 58 13.31 -2.91 0.37
N GLN A 59 13.43 -3.27 1.64
CA GLN A 59 12.63 -4.36 2.21
C GLN A 59 11.18 -3.89 2.38
N SER A 60 10.25 -4.77 2.06
CA SER A 60 8.84 -4.58 2.42
C SER A 60 8.68 -4.58 3.94
N VAL A 61 7.67 -3.88 4.45
CA VAL A 61 7.45 -3.72 5.90
C VAL A 61 6.10 -4.30 6.28
N VAL A 62 6.04 -5.03 7.39
CA VAL A 62 4.80 -5.50 7.99
C VAL A 62 4.68 -4.97 9.41
N TYR A 63 3.71 -4.11 9.64
CA TYR A 63 3.35 -3.59 10.96
C TYR A 63 2.41 -4.58 11.65
N TYR A 64 2.76 -5.02 12.85
CA TYR A 64 1.91 -5.97 13.57
C TYR A 64 1.61 -5.50 14.99
N GLY A 65 0.41 -5.80 15.48
CA GLY A 65 -0.03 -5.40 16.81
C GLY A 65 -1.48 -5.78 17.09
N LEU A 66 -1.94 -5.56 18.28
CA LEU A 66 -3.32 -5.87 18.68
C LEU A 66 -4.33 -5.04 17.89
N ARG A 67 -5.62 -5.39 17.98
CA ARG A 67 -6.71 -4.57 17.43
C ARG A 67 -6.76 -3.23 18.16
N GLY A 68 -7.06 -2.16 17.41
CA GLY A 68 -7.24 -0.82 17.98
C GLY A 68 -5.93 -0.03 18.20
N VAL A 69 -4.74 -0.57 17.98
CA VAL A 69 -3.47 0.15 18.16
C VAL A 69 -3.13 1.13 17.02
N GLY A 70 -4.04 1.33 16.05
CA GLY A 70 -3.88 2.33 15.00
C GLY A 70 -3.08 1.87 13.78
N LYS A 71 -2.98 0.56 13.47
CA LYS A 71 -2.24 0.06 12.29
C LYS A 71 -2.78 0.60 10.97
N THR A 72 -4.09 0.55 10.76
CA THR A 72 -4.76 1.12 9.58
C THR A 72 -4.49 2.61 9.45
N VAL A 73 -4.56 3.35 10.56
CA VAL A 73 -4.27 4.79 10.59
C VAL A 73 -2.80 5.06 10.22
N LEU A 74 -1.88 4.21 10.69
CA LEU A 74 -0.47 4.30 10.32
C LEU A 74 -0.27 4.04 8.81
N LEU A 75 -0.94 3.02 8.24
CA LEU A 75 -0.87 2.76 6.79
C LEU A 75 -1.38 3.97 5.99
N ASN A 76 -2.53 4.54 6.38
CA ASN A 76 -3.10 5.71 5.70
C ASN A 76 -2.16 6.92 5.78
N ALA A 77 -1.50 7.15 6.93
CA ALA A 77 -0.52 8.23 7.05
C ALA A 77 0.74 8.00 6.18
N ILE A 78 1.14 6.74 5.97
CA ILE A 78 2.25 6.41 5.06
C ILE A 78 1.81 6.57 3.59
N GLU A 79 0.55 6.28 3.26
CA GLU A 79 -0.03 6.54 1.93
C GLU A 79 0.00 8.03 1.57
N GLU A 80 -0.36 8.92 2.51
CA GLU A 80 -0.25 10.35 2.31
C GLU A 80 1.20 10.78 1.98
N LYS A 81 2.20 10.15 2.61
CA LYS A 81 3.60 10.38 2.27
C LYS A 81 3.97 9.86 0.88
N ALA A 82 3.44 8.70 0.48
CA ALA A 82 3.65 8.13 -0.85
C ALA A 82 3.02 9.03 -1.94
N ASP A 83 1.84 9.58 -1.69
CA ASP A 83 1.16 10.51 -2.60
C ASP A 83 1.98 11.78 -2.84
N LEU A 84 2.51 12.39 -1.76
CA LEU A 84 3.38 13.57 -1.85
C LEU A 84 4.66 13.33 -2.66
N LEU A 85 5.11 12.07 -2.76
CA LEU A 85 6.29 11.66 -3.53
C LEU A 85 5.95 11.15 -4.94
N ASN A 86 4.68 11.29 -5.38
CA ASN A 86 4.17 10.84 -6.68
C ASN A 86 4.44 9.35 -6.95
N ILE A 87 4.34 8.51 -5.91
CA ILE A 87 4.40 7.06 -6.04
C ILE A 87 3.04 6.53 -6.43
N LEU A 88 3.01 5.59 -7.36
CA LEU A 88 1.80 4.84 -7.65
C LEU A 88 1.52 3.87 -6.51
N TYR A 89 0.35 3.96 -5.89
CA TYR A 89 0.00 3.06 -4.81
C TYR A 89 -1.44 2.57 -4.89
N VAL A 90 -1.71 1.50 -4.18
CA VAL A 90 -3.04 0.93 -3.98
C VAL A 90 -3.18 0.43 -2.55
N HIS A 91 -4.40 0.53 -2.01
CA HIS A 91 -4.75 0.00 -0.70
C HIS A 91 -5.66 -1.21 -0.86
N ILE A 92 -5.27 -2.33 -0.26
CA ILE A 92 -6.00 -3.60 -0.25
C ILE A 92 -6.33 -3.93 1.20
N GLU A 93 -7.60 -3.99 1.55
CA GLU A 93 -8.06 -4.55 2.81
C GLU A 93 -8.45 -6.01 2.59
N VAL A 94 -7.67 -6.92 3.19
CA VAL A 94 -7.95 -8.36 3.08
C VAL A 94 -9.06 -8.73 4.04
N ALA A 95 -10.11 -9.35 3.55
CA ALA A 95 -11.25 -9.80 4.35
C ALA A 95 -11.67 -11.22 3.93
N GLU A 96 -12.20 -11.98 4.88
CA GLU A 96 -12.63 -13.38 4.64
C GLU A 96 -13.62 -13.53 3.46
N LYS A 97 -14.43 -12.48 3.18
CA LYS A 97 -15.45 -12.49 2.13
C LYS A 97 -15.01 -11.84 0.81
N ARG A 98 -13.83 -11.26 0.76
CA ARG A 98 -13.28 -10.62 -0.45
C ARG A 98 -12.07 -11.39 -0.94
N SER A 99 -12.09 -11.85 -2.18
CA SER A 99 -10.93 -12.50 -2.78
C SER A 99 -9.76 -11.53 -2.90
N PHE A 100 -8.63 -11.86 -2.27
CA PHE A 100 -7.38 -11.12 -2.46
C PHE A 100 -6.97 -11.10 -3.92
N LEU A 101 -7.11 -12.23 -4.63
CA LEU A 101 -6.74 -12.33 -6.05
C LEU A 101 -7.58 -11.44 -6.95
N GLN A 102 -8.86 -11.24 -6.63
CA GLN A 102 -9.71 -10.30 -7.35
C GLN A 102 -9.28 -8.86 -7.12
N GLN A 103 -8.97 -8.51 -5.87
CA GLN A 103 -8.51 -7.16 -5.53
C GLN A 103 -7.15 -6.86 -6.19
N ILE A 104 -6.18 -7.79 -6.08
CA ILE A 104 -4.86 -7.59 -6.71
C ILE A 104 -4.98 -7.45 -8.22
N SER A 105 -5.86 -8.21 -8.89
CA SER A 105 -6.12 -8.09 -10.33
C SER A 105 -6.68 -6.70 -10.68
N SER A 106 -7.69 -6.26 -9.97
CA SER A 106 -8.35 -4.97 -10.21
C SER A 106 -7.38 -3.79 -10.02
N TYR A 107 -6.64 -3.77 -8.92
CA TYR A 107 -5.67 -2.71 -8.63
C TYR A 107 -4.45 -2.77 -9.55
N SER A 108 -3.99 -3.98 -9.93
CA SER A 108 -2.92 -4.10 -10.93
C SER A 108 -3.33 -3.53 -12.28
N LYS A 109 -4.60 -3.71 -12.69
CA LYS A 109 -5.15 -3.09 -13.90
C LYS A 109 -5.05 -1.57 -13.86
N GLN A 110 -5.43 -0.97 -12.73
CA GLN A 110 -5.36 0.48 -12.53
C GLN A 110 -3.91 0.98 -12.60
N LEU A 111 -2.98 0.32 -11.90
CA LEU A 111 -1.55 0.68 -11.91
C LEU A 111 -0.95 0.59 -13.30
N ILE A 112 -1.22 -0.51 -14.03
CA ILE A 112 -0.72 -0.70 -15.39
C ILE A 112 -1.29 0.35 -16.34
N HIS A 113 -2.58 0.69 -16.19
CA HIS A 113 -3.21 1.75 -16.98
C HIS A 113 -2.55 3.10 -16.74
N ASN A 114 -2.32 3.48 -15.48
CA ASN A 114 -1.62 4.73 -15.15
C ASN A 114 -0.21 4.78 -15.75
N MET A 115 0.52 3.67 -15.70
CA MET A 115 1.85 3.58 -16.30
C MET A 115 1.82 3.63 -17.84
N SER A 116 0.73 3.23 -18.48
CA SER A 116 0.59 3.26 -19.95
C SER A 116 0.56 4.67 -20.53
N ALA A 117 0.31 5.68 -19.73
CA ALA A 117 0.36 7.10 -20.12
C ALA A 117 1.79 7.56 -20.48
N TYR A 118 2.81 6.87 -19.98
CA TYR A 118 4.21 7.17 -20.28
C TYR A 118 4.65 6.46 -21.57
N GLU A 119 5.05 7.20 -22.59
CA GLU A 119 5.38 6.66 -23.91
C GLU A 119 6.41 5.52 -23.85
N LYS A 120 7.47 5.68 -23.06
CA LYS A 120 8.52 4.65 -22.90
C LYS A 120 8.02 3.36 -22.21
N ALA A 121 6.92 3.42 -21.49
CA ALA A 121 6.34 2.29 -20.76
C ALA A 121 5.22 1.59 -21.55
N LYS A 122 4.68 2.20 -22.60
CA LYS A 122 3.49 1.76 -23.32
C LYS A 122 3.53 0.30 -23.77
N ALA A 123 4.60 -0.12 -24.43
CA ALA A 123 4.78 -1.50 -24.86
C ALA A 123 4.90 -2.48 -23.67
N PHE A 124 5.57 -2.06 -22.60
CA PHE A 124 5.67 -2.86 -21.37
C PHE A 124 4.34 -2.96 -20.63
N ALA A 125 3.54 -1.87 -20.62
CA ALA A 125 2.20 -1.85 -20.06
C ALA A 125 1.23 -2.76 -20.84
N GLN A 126 1.31 -2.78 -22.17
CA GLN A 126 0.53 -3.71 -22.99
C GLN A 126 0.87 -5.17 -22.66
N LYS A 127 2.16 -5.48 -22.50
CA LYS A 127 2.59 -6.81 -22.08
C LYS A 127 2.08 -7.15 -20.67
N ALA A 128 2.20 -6.23 -19.72
CA ALA A 128 1.70 -6.43 -18.36
C ALA A 128 0.19 -6.64 -18.34
N MET A 129 -0.56 -5.92 -19.17
CA MET A 129 -2.01 -6.08 -19.31
C MET A 129 -2.38 -7.46 -19.87
N GLY A 130 -1.63 -7.98 -20.85
CA GLY A 130 -1.83 -9.34 -21.37
C GLY A 130 -1.60 -10.42 -20.32
N ILE A 131 -0.54 -10.30 -19.51
CA ILE A 131 -0.27 -11.22 -18.39
C ILE A 131 -1.38 -11.12 -17.33
N LEU A 132 -1.77 -9.90 -16.95
CA LEU A 132 -2.87 -9.67 -16.00
C LEU A 132 -4.18 -10.27 -16.49
N GLN A 133 -4.47 -10.16 -17.77
CA GLN A 133 -5.67 -10.73 -18.39
C GLN A 133 -5.69 -12.26 -18.27
N ALA A 134 -4.58 -12.93 -18.61
CA ALA A 134 -4.45 -14.36 -18.44
C ALA A 134 -4.57 -14.79 -16.98
N PHE A 135 -3.92 -14.06 -16.06
CA PHE A 135 -4.04 -14.26 -14.61
C PHE A 135 -5.49 -14.14 -14.13
N SER A 136 -6.19 -13.09 -14.53
CA SER A 136 -7.58 -12.87 -14.11
C SER A 136 -8.52 -13.94 -14.61
N ILE A 137 -8.38 -14.39 -15.84
CA ILE A 137 -9.19 -15.49 -16.40
C ILE A 137 -8.97 -16.78 -15.60
N THR A 138 -7.73 -17.06 -15.21
CA THR A 138 -7.37 -18.29 -14.50
C THR A 138 -7.85 -18.29 -13.05
N TYR A 139 -7.66 -17.17 -12.33
CA TYR A 139 -7.89 -17.13 -10.87
C TYR A 139 -9.17 -16.39 -10.46
N ASN A 140 -9.77 -15.62 -11.36
CA ASN A 140 -11.01 -14.86 -11.13
C ASN A 140 -12.02 -15.04 -12.27
N PRO A 141 -12.44 -16.27 -12.60
CA PRO A 141 -13.25 -16.56 -13.79
C PRO A 141 -14.63 -15.88 -13.76
N ASN A 142 -15.11 -15.47 -12.60
CA ASN A 142 -16.37 -14.75 -12.43
C ASN A 142 -16.25 -13.23 -12.55
N ASP A 143 -15.04 -12.71 -12.78
CA ASP A 143 -14.81 -11.28 -12.94
C ASP A 143 -15.10 -10.83 -14.37
N GLN A 144 -16.33 -10.33 -14.60
CA GLN A 144 -16.78 -9.85 -15.90
C GLN A 144 -16.02 -8.63 -16.43
N THR A 145 -15.21 -7.96 -15.60
CA THR A 145 -14.46 -6.75 -16.01
C THR A 145 -13.35 -7.06 -17.01
N PHE A 146 -12.91 -8.32 -17.08
CA PHE A 146 -11.90 -8.80 -18.04
C PHE A 146 -12.51 -9.57 -19.22
N SER A 147 -13.76 -10.04 -19.11
CA SER A 147 -14.44 -10.79 -20.18
C SER A 147 -15.09 -9.89 -21.22
N ALA A 148 -15.43 -8.66 -20.90
CA ALA A 148 -16.03 -7.71 -21.82
C ALA A 148 -14.98 -7.03 -22.71
N GLY A 149 -14.53 -7.70 -23.76
CA GLY A 149 -13.57 -7.17 -24.73
C GLY A 149 -12.65 -8.24 -25.35
N LEU A 150 -12.88 -9.50 -25.02
CA LEU A 150 -12.12 -10.62 -25.55
C LEU A 150 -12.72 -11.11 -26.87
N SER A 151 -12.26 -10.59 -27.99
CA SER A 151 -12.43 -11.22 -29.31
C SER A 151 -11.25 -12.14 -29.67
N GLU A 152 -10.18 -12.18 -28.89
CA GLU A 152 -8.99 -12.98 -29.15
C GLU A 152 -8.55 -13.74 -27.90
N SER A 153 -8.04 -14.95 -28.08
CA SER A 153 -7.39 -15.72 -27.01
C SER A 153 -6.27 -14.90 -26.37
N PRO A 154 -6.08 -14.94 -25.04
CA PRO A 154 -5.04 -14.18 -24.39
C PRO A 154 -3.69 -14.52 -25.01
N ALA A 155 -2.89 -13.50 -25.34
CA ALA A 155 -1.54 -13.67 -25.92
C ALA A 155 -0.54 -14.33 -24.95
N TYR A 156 -0.95 -14.49 -23.70
CA TYR A 156 -0.18 -15.09 -22.60
C TYR A 156 -0.94 -16.24 -21.99
N ILE A 157 -0.20 -17.29 -21.63
CA ILE A 157 -0.74 -18.49 -20.96
C ILE A 157 -0.17 -18.53 -19.55
N THR A 158 -1.03 -18.76 -18.56
CA THR A 158 -0.62 -19.00 -17.18
C THR A 158 -0.03 -20.41 -17.04
N THR A 159 0.83 -20.58 -16.03
CA THR A 159 1.36 -21.90 -15.67
C THR A 159 0.33 -22.74 -14.91
N GLY A 160 -0.70 -22.10 -14.33
CA GLY A 160 -1.65 -22.68 -13.41
C GLY A 160 -1.12 -22.78 -11.97
N LEU A 161 0.12 -22.33 -11.73
CA LEU A 161 0.71 -22.23 -10.39
C LEU A 161 0.64 -20.77 -9.93
N LEU A 162 -0.19 -20.50 -8.94
CA LEU A 162 -0.46 -19.14 -8.46
C LEU A 162 0.82 -18.36 -8.13
N ALA A 163 1.80 -19.02 -7.52
CA ALA A 163 3.05 -18.40 -7.12
C ALA A 163 3.87 -17.90 -8.32
N ASP A 164 3.91 -18.67 -9.41
CA ASP A 164 4.65 -18.33 -10.63
C ASP A 164 3.90 -17.24 -11.39
N ASP A 165 2.60 -17.39 -11.55
CA ASP A 165 1.78 -16.47 -12.34
C ASP A 165 1.70 -15.08 -11.68
N LEU A 166 1.57 -15.02 -10.34
CA LEU A 166 1.62 -13.75 -9.60
C LEU A 166 3.04 -13.13 -9.67
N THR A 167 4.08 -13.97 -9.64
CA THR A 167 5.46 -13.52 -9.80
C THR A 167 5.67 -12.87 -11.15
N ASP A 168 5.21 -13.48 -12.23
CA ASP A 168 5.33 -12.95 -13.59
C ASP A 168 4.59 -11.62 -13.75
N LEU A 169 3.40 -11.50 -13.16
CA LEU A 169 2.65 -10.25 -13.13
C LEU A 169 3.44 -9.13 -12.43
N PHE A 170 3.94 -9.38 -11.22
CA PHE A 170 4.69 -8.39 -10.44
C PHE A 170 6.00 -7.99 -11.12
N VAL A 171 6.72 -8.96 -11.67
CA VAL A 171 7.96 -8.70 -12.43
C VAL A 171 7.68 -7.82 -13.65
N GLN A 172 6.60 -8.11 -14.40
CA GLN A 172 6.29 -7.31 -15.58
C GLN A 172 5.79 -5.91 -15.20
N MET A 173 5.00 -5.78 -14.12
CA MET A 173 4.63 -4.47 -13.57
C MET A 173 5.85 -3.67 -13.13
N GLY A 174 6.79 -4.29 -12.42
CA GLY A 174 8.03 -3.64 -12.00
C GLY A 174 8.90 -3.18 -13.18
N LYS A 175 9.01 -3.97 -14.24
CA LYS A 175 9.69 -3.56 -15.48
C LYS A 175 8.98 -2.39 -16.16
N THR A 176 7.65 -2.38 -16.11
CA THR A 176 6.85 -1.28 -16.65
C THR A 176 7.09 0.00 -15.84
N ALA A 177 7.13 -0.12 -14.50
CA ALA A 177 7.41 0.99 -13.59
C ALA A 177 8.81 1.62 -13.85
N VAL A 178 9.84 0.78 -14.06
CA VAL A 178 11.18 1.26 -14.47
C VAL A 178 11.11 2.08 -15.76
N LYS A 179 10.36 1.61 -16.77
CA LYS A 179 10.21 2.33 -18.05
C LYS A 179 9.39 3.60 -17.93
N ALA A 180 8.42 3.63 -17.02
CA ALA A 180 7.64 4.81 -16.69
C ALA A 180 8.42 5.82 -15.82
N GLY A 181 9.49 5.39 -15.15
CA GLY A 181 10.23 6.21 -14.19
C GLY A 181 9.47 6.43 -12.88
N VAL A 182 8.64 5.46 -12.48
CA VAL A 182 7.82 5.52 -11.26
C VAL A 182 8.13 4.33 -10.35
N SER A 183 7.69 4.43 -9.10
CA SER A 183 7.73 3.34 -8.13
C SER A 183 6.31 2.94 -7.72
N ILE A 184 6.16 1.72 -7.21
CA ILE A 184 4.86 1.16 -6.82
C ILE A 184 4.90 0.74 -5.35
N CYS A 185 3.89 1.14 -4.57
CA CYS A 185 3.65 0.64 -3.22
C CYS A 185 2.30 -0.06 -3.14
N PHE A 186 2.28 -1.26 -2.58
CA PHE A 186 1.05 -1.95 -2.19
C PHE A 186 0.88 -1.80 -0.67
N PHE A 187 -0.21 -1.18 -0.25
CA PHE A 187 -0.65 -1.15 1.15
C PHE A 187 -1.64 -2.29 1.35
N ILE A 188 -1.34 -3.21 2.25
CA ILE A 188 -2.16 -4.41 2.49
C ILE A 188 -2.54 -4.46 3.96
N ASP A 189 -3.77 -4.08 4.28
CA ASP A 189 -4.29 -4.17 5.63
C ASP A 189 -4.92 -5.54 5.91
N GLU A 190 -4.97 -5.92 7.19
CA GLU A 190 -5.51 -7.19 7.68
C GLU A 190 -4.89 -8.41 6.98
N ILE A 191 -3.59 -8.33 6.65
CA ILE A 191 -2.84 -9.31 5.85
C ILE A 191 -2.93 -10.76 6.38
N GLN A 192 -3.24 -10.95 7.66
CA GLN A 192 -3.42 -12.28 8.27
C GLN A 192 -4.67 -13.03 7.79
N TYR A 193 -5.56 -12.40 7.02
CA TYR A 193 -6.72 -13.07 6.41
C TYR A 193 -6.44 -13.61 5.02
N MET A 194 -5.22 -13.41 4.49
CA MET A 194 -4.79 -14.08 3.26
C MET A 194 -4.76 -15.60 3.46
N LYS A 195 -5.11 -16.32 2.40
CA LYS A 195 -4.92 -17.78 2.37
C LYS A 195 -3.44 -18.11 2.26
N ASP A 196 -3.04 -19.29 2.75
CA ASP A 196 -1.63 -19.70 2.76
C ASP A 196 -0.99 -19.69 1.37
N ASN A 197 -1.72 -20.14 0.34
CA ASN A 197 -1.25 -20.13 -1.05
C ASN A 197 -1.17 -18.72 -1.65
N GLU A 198 -2.03 -17.79 -1.23
CA GLU A 198 -1.97 -16.38 -1.64
C GLU A 198 -0.78 -15.69 -0.98
N MET A 199 -0.54 -15.96 0.30
CA MET A 199 0.62 -15.46 1.05
C MET A 199 1.93 -15.98 0.44
N GLU A 200 1.99 -17.28 0.13
CA GLU A 200 3.15 -17.89 -0.53
C GLU A 200 3.43 -17.22 -1.89
N ALA A 201 2.40 -17.04 -2.70
CA ALA A 201 2.53 -16.38 -3.99
C ALA A 201 3.04 -14.94 -3.86
N LEU A 202 2.53 -14.18 -2.89
CA LEU A 202 2.97 -12.80 -2.63
C LEU A 202 4.44 -12.76 -2.19
N ILE A 203 4.86 -13.65 -1.27
CA ILE A 203 6.25 -13.75 -0.81
C ILE A 203 7.18 -14.07 -1.98
N ASN A 204 6.82 -15.04 -2.84
CA ASN A 204 7.62 -15.40 -4.02
C ASN A 204 7.73 -14.23 -5.00
N ALA A 205 6.63 -13.53 -5.28
CA ALA A 205 6.61 -12.36 -6.15
C ALA A 205 7.54 -11.24 -5.64
N ILE A 206 7.44 -10.90 -4.35
CA ILE A 206 8.29 -9.87 -3.73
C ILE A 206 9.76 -10.30 -3.69
N HIS A 207 10.04 -11.59 -3.44
CA HIS A 207 11.40 -12.11 -3.51
C HIS A 207 12.00 -11.88 -4.90
N ARG A 208 11.27 -12.24 -5.96
CA ARG A 208 11.74 -12.08 -7.33
C ARG A 208 11.90 -10.61 -7.72
N VAL A 209 10.96 -9.77 -7.34
CA VAL A 209 11.02 -8.31 -7.53
C VAL A 209 12.27 -7.73 -6.86
N SER A 210 12.56 -8.12 -5.63
CA SER A 210 13.75 -7.69 -4.88
C SER A 210 15.05 -8.14 -5.55
N GLN A 211 15.13 -9.41 -6.00
CA GLN A 211 16.30 -9.93 -6.74
C GLN A 211 16.58 -9.14 -8.01
N LEU A 212 15.52 -8.74 -8.72
CA LEU A 212 15.61 -7.96 -9.96
C LEU A 212 15.73 -6.46 -9.73
N ARG A 213 15.75 -6.01 -8.47
CA ARG A 213 15.80 -4.59 -8.06
C ARG A 213 14.71 -3.75 -8.73
N LEU A 214 13.51 -4.32 -8.86
CA LEU A 214 12.37 -3.61 -9.42
C LEU A 214 11.73 -2.70 -8.35
N PRO A 215 11.20 -1.54 -8.74
CA PRO A 215 10.72 -0.52 -7.80
C PRO A 215 9.31 -0.82 -7.28
N ILE A 216 9.14 -1.97 -6.64
CA ILE A 216 7.89 -2.38 -5.99
C ILE A 216 8.16 -2.69 -4.52
N MET A 217 7.31 -2.20 -3.63
CA MET A 217 7.39 -2.39 -2.19
C MET A 217 6.01 -2.66 -1.61
N ILE A 218 5.96 -3.39 -0.48
CA ILE A 218 4.73 -3.64 0.28
C ILE A 218 4.85 -3.02 1.67
N TYR A 219 3.79 -2.34 2.09
CA TYR A 219 3.50 -2.00 3.48
C TYR A 219 2.29 -2.83 3.92
N GLY A 220 2.53 -3.83 4.77
CA GLY A 220 1.47 -4.67 5.33
C GLY A 220 1.10 -4.26 6.75
N ALA A 221 -0.15 -4.51 7.15
CA ALA A 221 -0.57 -4.44 8.54
C ALA A 221 -1.37 -5.69 8.94
N GLY A 222 -1.18 -6.13 10.19
CA GLY A 222 -1.89 -7.32 10.67
C GLY A 222 -1.78 -7.57 12.17
N LEU A 223 -2.45 -8.63 12.61
CA LEU A 223 -2.39 -9.11 13.99
C LEU A 223 -1.06 -9.83 14.27
N PRO A 224 -0.63 -10.00 15.53
CA PRO A 224 0.62 -10.68 15.87
C PRO A 224 0.80 -12.08 15.27
N LYS A 225 -0.31 -12.79 14.99
CA LYS A 225 -0.27 -14.10 14.32
C LYS A 225 0.39 -14.07 12.93
N VAL A 226 0.50 -12.90 12.31
CA VAL A 226 1.15 -12.73 11.01
C VAL A 226 2.59 -13.24 11.01
N LEU A 227 3.31 -13.11 12.13
CA LEU A 227 4.69 -13.62 12.27
C LEU A 227 4.74 -15.15 12.10
N GLN A 228 3.78 -15.87 12.68
CA GLN A 228 3.70 -17.32 12.54
C GLN A 228 3.34 -17.72 11.10
N ILE A 229 2.39 -17.01 10.48
CA ILE A 229 1.98 -17.29 9.09
C ILE A 229 3.15 -17.11 8.13
N PHE A 230 3.87 -16.00 8.20
CA PHE A 230 5.04 -15.77 7.34
C PHE A 230 6.15 -16.79 7.58
N GLY A 231 6.42 -17.14 8.84
CA GLY A 231 7.43 -18.14 9.21
C GLY A 231 7.08 -19.56 8.76
N SER A 232 5.79 -19.93 8.78
CA SER A 232 5.34 -21.26 8.34
C SER A 232 5.32 -21.42 6.82
N VAL A 233 5.02 -20.35 6.10
CA VAL A 233 4.93 -20.36 4.61
C VAL A 233 6.32 -20.41 3.99
N LYS A 234 7.26 -19.55 4.42
CA LYS A 234 8.64 -19.50 3.89
C LYS A 234 9.64 -19.07 4.97
N THR A 235 10.64 -19.88 5.19
CA THR A 235 11.71 -19.61 6.18
C THR A 235 12.57 -18.39 5.86
N TYR A 236 12.60 -17.94 4.61
CA TYR A 236 13.36 -16.74 4.19
C TYR A 236 12.54 -15.45 4.20
N SER A 237 11.27 -15.49 4.57
CA SER A 237 10.39 -14.31 4.61
C SER A 237 10.97 -13.19 5.51
N GLU A 238 11.64 -13.53 6.60
CA GLU A 238 12.31 -12.58 7.50
C GLU A 238 13.42 -11.74 6.82
N ARG A 239 13.97 -12.23 5.71
CA ARG A 239 14.98 -11.47 4.92
C ARG A 239 14.33 -10.51 3.93
N LEU A 240 13.07 -10.75 3.57
CA LEU A 240 12.32 -9.96 2.60
C LEU A 240 11.47 -8.88 3.25
N PHE A 241 11.00 -9.16 4.45
CA PHE A 241 10.11 -8.28 5.19
C PHE A 241 10.72 -7.84 6.52
N LYS A 242 10.59 -6.57 6.82
CA LYS A 242 10.87 -6.02 8.13
C LYS A 242 9.59 -6.03 8.96
N PHE A 243 9.57 -6.79 10.03
CA PHE A 243 8.42 -6.86 10.95
C PHE A 243 8.59 -5.84 12.07
N ILE A 244 7.62 -4.94 12.21
CA ILE A 244 7.68 -3.84 13.18
C ILE A 244 6.46 -3.90 14.10
N PRO A 245 6.66 -4.02 15.43
CA PRO A 245 5.56 -4.01 16.38
C PRO A 245 4.95 -2.60 16.47
N VAL A 246 3.61 -2.55 16.57
CA VAL A 246 2.82 -1.35 16.82
C VAL A 246 2.04 -1.56 18.11
N ALA A 247 2.38 -0.79 19.16
CA ALA A 247 1.79 -0.88 20.50
C ALA A 247 1.07 0.41 20.87
#